data_e10558ec9cd459e653364fe031414928
#
_entry.id   e10558ec9cd459e653364fe031414928
#
_cell.length_a   1.000
_cell.length_b   1.000
_cell.length_c   1.000
_cell.angle_alpha   90.00
_cell.angle_beta   90.00
_cell.angle_gamma   90.00
#
_symmetry.space_group_name_H-M   'P 1'
#
loop_
_entity.id
_entity.type
_entity.pdbx_description
1 polymer ?
#
loop_
_entity_poly.entity_id
_entity_poly.type
_entity_poly.pdbx_seq_one_letter_code
_entity_poly.pdbx_strand_id
1 'polypeptide(L)'
;NEMVWALFDWSKEANVGRGLIVDAFPKAGMKAVGMDGNEPTIEYDDDEEKVDLLGLASNDAMREAVQALGLTMVKRGVLRGMNAAIHGEAHRRGIDVMGIMAEADPRYPDARAAAEIIRCIDTLLPITSLDIEELIEEAEAIEEQVSAMMNAAMQDEQGSSGSNAMLYG
;
A
#
# COMPACT_ATOMS: atom_id res chain seq x y z
N ASN A 1 -4.38 -20.77 -2.92
CA ASN A 1 -4.65 -20.95 -1.47
C ASN A 1 -3.63 -21.87 -0.76
N GLU A 2 -2.93 -22.78 -1.48
CA GLU A 2 -1.97 -23.71 -0.87
C GLU A 2 -0.85 -22.98 -0.09
N MET A 3 -0.31 -21.90 -0.63
CA MET A 3 0.72 -21.12 0.04
C MET A 3 0.22 -20.51 1.36
N VAL A 4 -1.01 -20.01 1.40
CA VAL A 4 -1.60 -19.48 2.64
C VAL A 4 -1.82 -20.59 3.66
N TRP A 5 -2.26 -21.76 3.26
CA TRP A 5 -2.40 -22.92 4.14
C TRP A 5 -1.07 -23.35 4.73
N ALA A 6 -0.03 -23.46 3.88
CA ALA A 6 1.32 -23.78 4.33
C ALA A 6 1.87 -22.75 5.33
N LEU A 7 1.62 -21.44 5.09
CA LEU A 7 2.00 -20.37 6.00
C LEU A 7 1.36 -20.54 7.39
N PHE A 8 0.05 -20.85 7.43
CA PHE A 8 -0.64 -21.06 8.71
C PHE A 8 -0.26 -22.36 9.41
N ASP A 9 0.04 -23.41 8.65
CA ASP A 9 0.51 -24.66 9.23
C ASP A 9 1.91 -24.47 9.84
N TRP A 10 2.82 -23.80 9.13
CA TRP A 10 4.11 -23.38 9.65
C TRP A 10 4.00 -22.49 10.88
N SER A 11 3.12 -21.48 10.86
CA SER A 11 2.92 -20.57 11.97
C SER A 11 2.49 -21.29 13.25
N LYS A 12 1.70 -22.34 13.13
CA LYS A 12 1.30 -23.19 14.23
C LYS A 12 2.48 -23.99 14.78
N GLU A 13 3.31 -24.58 13.90
CA GLU A 13 4.51 -25.32 14.30
C GLU A 13 5.54 -24.39 14.96
N ALA A 14 5.70 -23.17 14.45
CA ALA A 14 6.58 -22.14 14.97
C ALA A 14 6.02 -21.42 16.22
N ASN A 15 4.83 -21.80 16.68
CA ASN A 15 4.15 -21.18 17.82
C ASN A 15 3.97 -19.65 17.66
N VAL A 16 3.63 -19.21 16.45
CA VAL A 16 3.30 -17.81 16.15
C VAL A 16 1.90 -17.51 16.65
N GLY A 17 1.78 -16.63 17.64
CA GLY A 17 0.51 -16.31 18.28
C GLY A 17 -0.33 -15.28 17.54
N ARG A 18 0.29 -14.44 16.70
CA ARG A 18 -0.38 -13.31 16.06
C ARG A 18 0.28 -12.92 14.75
N GLY A 19 -0.50 -12.50 13.75
CA GLY A 19 -0.03 -12.01 12.45
C GLY A 19 -0.35 -10.54 12.22
N LEU A 20 0.59 -9.83 11.60
CA LEU A 20 0.38 -8.48 11.07
C LEU A 20 0.58 -8.49 9.55
N ILE A 21 -0.37 -7.94 8.83
CA ILE A 21 -0.28 -7.72 7.38
C ILE A 21 -0.19 -6.24 7.13
N VAL A 22 0.77 -5.85 6.31
CA VAL A 22 0.92 -4.50 5.79
C VAL A 22 0.60 -4.51 4.30
N ASP A 23 -0.24 -3.58 3.86
CA ASP A 23 -0.67 -3.48 2.46
C ASP A 23 -0.95 -2.01 2.12
N ALA A 24 -1.19 -1.74 0.83
CA ALA A 24 -1.56 -0.42 0.35
C ALA A 24 -2.85 -0.49 -0.48
N PHE A 25 -3.57 0.62 -0.52
CA PHE A 25 -4.70 0.80 -1.42
C PHE A 25 -4.54 2.12 -2.20
N PRO A 26 -5.04 2.18 -3.45
CA PRO A 26 -4.91 3.38 -4.26
C PRO A 26 -5.58 4.59 -3.61
N LYS A 27 -4.95 5.75 -3.70
CA LYS A 27 -5.48 7.03 -3.24
C LYS A 27 -6.88 7.25 -3.84
N ALA A 28 -7.87 7.58 -2.99
CA ALA A 28 -9.21 7.92 -3.43
C ALA A 28 -9.15 9.30 -4.08
N GLY A 29 -9.64 9.45 -5.30
CA GLY A 29 -9.61 10.75 -6.00
C GLY A 29 -9.04 10.67 -7.41
N MET A 30 -8.76 9.46 -7.89
CA MET A 30 -8.49 9.26 -9.32
C MET A 30 -9.68 9.77 -10.14
N LYS A 31 -9.54 10.96 -10.73
CA LYS A 31 -10.53 11.49 -11.67
C LYS A 31 -10.00 11.28 -13.08
N ALA A 32 -10.77 10.59 -13.91
CA ALA A 32 -10.55 10.63 -15.34
C ALA A 32 -10.93 12.04 -15.83
N VAL A 33 -9.93 12.85 -16.15
CA VAL A 33 -10.12 14.25 -16.59
C VAL A 33 -10.21 14.38 -18.11
N GLY A 34 -9.87 13.33 -18.85
CA GLY A 34 -9.89 13.35 -20.31
C GLY A 34 -9.54 12.00 -20.90
N MET A 35 -9.45 11.98 -22.22
CA MET A 35 -8.96 10.86 -23.02
C MET A 35 -7.84 11.37 -23.91
N ASP A 36 -6.68 10.76 -23.85
CA ASP A 36 -5.62 10.94 -24.83
C ASP A 36 -5.62 9.73 -25.77
N GLY A 37 -6.18 9.93 -26.95
CA GLY A 37 -6.45 8.82 -27.87
C GLY A 37 -7.45 7.81 -27.28
N ASN A 38 -6.98 6.63 -26.93
CA ASN A 38 -7.79 5.52 -26.39
C ASN A 38 -7.52 5.27 -24.90
N GLU A 39 -6.65 6.07 -24.25
CA GLU A 39 -6.28 5.92 -22.85
C GLU A 39 -6.88 7.04 -22.00
N PRO A 40 -7.45 6.74 -20.82
CA PRO A 40 -7.95 7.76 -19.92
C PRO A 40 -6.78 8.51 -19.27
N THR A 41 -6.81 9.84 -19.36
CA THR A 41 -5.92 10.69 -18.58
C THR A 41 -6.43 10.78 -17.15
N ILE A 42 -5.60 10.39 -16.18
CA ILE A 42 -5.96 10.36 -14.78
C ILE A 42 -5.24 11.52 -14.07
N GLU A 43 -6.00 12.41 -13.46
CA GLU A 43 -5.48 13.37 -12.50
C GLU A 43 -5.72 12.86 -11.08
N TYR A 44 -4.72 13.08 -10.25
CA TYR A 44 -4.77 12.80 -8.81
C TYR A 44 -4.99 14.12 -8.07
N ASP A 45 -5.82 14.08 -7.04
CA ASP A 45 -6.01 15.20 -6.14
C ASP A 45 -4.80 15.22 -5.18
N ASP A 46 -3.79 16.02 -5.50
CA ASP A 46 -2.53 16.08 -4.74
C ASP A 46 -2.65 16.93 -3.44
N ASP A 47 -3.84 17.48 -3.16
CA ASP A 47 -4.04 18.46 -2.11
C ASP A 47 -4.17 17.89 -0.67
N GLU A 48 -4.14 16.57 -0.48
CA GLU A 48 -4.23 15.98 0.86
C GLU A 48 -2.85 15.46 1.34
N GLU A 49 -2.22 16.23 2.22
CA GLU A 49 -0.99 15.84 2.95
C GLU A 49 -1.21 14.62 3.89
N LYS A 50 -2.46 14.25 4.15
CA LYS A 50 -2.78 13.20 5.11
C LYS A 50 -2.96 11.85 4.42
N VAL A 51 -2.18 10.88 4.86
CA VAL A 51 -2.34 9.49 4.48
C VAL A 51 -3.43 8.82 5.31
N ASP A 52 -4.44 8.28 4.67
CA ASP A 52 -5.47 7.49 5.36
C ASP A 52 -4.98 6.09 5.67
N LEU A 53 -5.11 5.69 6.94
CA LEU A 53 -4.83 4.34 7.40
C LEU A 53 -6.13 3.58 7.67
N LEU A 54 -6.25 2.41 7.07
CA LEU A 54 -7.36 1.49 7.28
C LEU A 54 -6.91 0.25 8.03
N GLY A 55 -7.75 -0.20 8.95
CA GLY A 55 -7.53 -1.40 9.72
C GLY A 55 -8.42 -2.56 9.29
N LEU A 56 -7.87 -3.76 9.30
CA LEU A 56 -8.53 -5.03 9.07
C LEU A 56 -8.33 -5.94 10.28
N ALA A 57 -9.30 -6.81 10.55
CA ALA A 57 -9.24 -7.73 11.68
C ALA A 57 -9.85 -9.08 11.33
N SER A 58 -9.20 -10.17 11.71
CA SER A 58 -9.69 -11.53 11.51
C SER A 58 -10.79 -11.93 12.50
N ASN A 59 -10.82 -11.29 13.68
CA ASN A 59 -11.78 -11.58 14.77
C ASN A 59 -12.02 -10.34 15.63
N ASP A 60 -12.86 -10.49 16.67
CA ASP A 60 -13.25 -9.38 17.55
C ASP A 60 -12.09 -8.85 18.40
N ALA A 61 -11.20 -9.71 18.87
CA ALA A 61 -10.02 -9.29 19.64
C ALA A 61 -9.09 -8.41 18.78
N MET A 62 -8.89 -8.78 17.52
CA MET A 62 -8.11 -7.97 16.58
C MET A 62 -8.82 -6.68 16.19
N ARG A 63 -10.17 -6.67 16.17
CA ARG A 63 -10.95 -5.45 15.96
C ARG A 63 -10.73 -4.44 17.07
N GLU A 64 -10.76 -4.89 18.32
CA GLU A 64 -10.46 -4.04 19.47
C GLU A 64 -9.03 -3.48 19.41
N ALA A 65 -8.05 -4.30 19.03
CA ALA A 65 -6.68 -3.88 18.88
C ALA A 65 -6.50 -2.82 17.77
N VAL A 66 -7.13 -3.01 16.62
CA VAL A 66 -7.14 -2.02 15.51
C VAL A 66 -7.77 -0.70 15.95
N GLN A 67 -8.87 -0.74 16.69
CA GLN A 67 -9.53 0.46 17.21
C GLN A 67 -8.67 1.18 18.26
N ALA A 68 -7.94 0.44 19.08
CA ALA A 68 -7.02 1.01 20.07
C ALA A 68 -5.84 1.75 19.42
N LEU A 69 -5.45 1.37 18.21
CA LEU A 69 -4.47 2.08 17.39
C LEU A 69 -5.04 3.35 16.70
N GLY A 70 -6.33 3.63 16.86
CA GLY A 70 -6.99 4.77 16.22
C GLY A 70 -7.24 4.61 14.71
N LEU A 71 -7.06 3.39 14.18
CA LEU A 71 -7.25 3.12 12.76
C LEU A 71 -8.74 3.07 12.37
N THR A 72 -9.04 3.57 11.18
CA THR A 72 -10.38 3.45 10.61
C THR A 72 -10.63 2.01 10.15
N MET A 73 -11.63 1.36 10.74
CA MET A 73 -12.01 0.00 10.36
C MET A 73 -12.69 -0.05 8.99
N VAL A 74 -12.27 -0.98 8.14
CA VAL A 74 -12.97 -1.29 6.89
C VAL A 74 -14.32 -1.91 7.22
N LYS A 75 -15.41 -1.16 6.99
CA LYS A 75 -16.77 -1.62 7.26
C LYS A 75 -17.39 -2.41 6.13
N ARG A 76 -17.06 -2.05 4.90
CA ARG A 76 -17.52 -2.70 3.67
C ARG A 76 -16.46 -2.54 2.59
N GLY A 77 -16.19 -3.60 1.85
CA GLY A 77 -15.22 -3.59 0.75
C GLY A 77 -15.00 -4.99 0.20
N VAL A 78 -14.24 -5.07 -0.86
CA VAL A 78 -13.76 -6.32 -1.45
C VAL A 78 -12.26 -6.33 -1.33
N LEU A 79 -11.74 -7.18 -0.47
CA LEU A 79 -10.32 -7.47 -0.40
C LEU A 79 -9.95 -8.44 -1.52
N ARG A 80 -8.77 -8.28 -2.08
CA ARG A 80 -8.23 -9.14 -3.14
C ARG A 80 -6.79 -9.55 -2.82
N GLY A 81 -6.29 -10.52 -3.57
CA GLY A 81 -4.91 -10.98 -3.46
C GLY A 81 -4.58 -11.74 -2.18
N MET A 82 -3.33 -11.65 -1.79
CA MET A 82 -2.78 -12.38 -0.63
C MET A 82 -3.41 -11.93 0.68
N ASN A 83 -3.62 -10.61 0.86
CA ASN A 83 -4.24 -10.04 2.04
C ASN A 83 -5.62 -10.65 2.31
N ALA A 84 -6.47 -10.72 1.27
CA ALA A 84 -7.79 -11.34 1.37
C ALA A 84 -7.72 -12.82 1.75
N ALA A 85 -6.78 -13.56 1.14
CA ALA A 85 -6.62 -14.99 1.39
C ALA A 85 -6.14 -15.26 2.83
N ILE A 86 -5.20 -14.47 3.34
CA ILE A 86 -4.69 -14.60 4.71
C ILE A 86 -5.78 -14.23 5.72
N HIS A 87 -6.48 -13.10 5.56
CA HIS A 87 -7.55 -12.71 6.48
C HIS A 87 -8.70 -13.73 6.49
N GLY A 88 -9.10 -14.24 5.32
CA GLY A 88 -10.13 -15.26 5.23
C GLY A 88 -9.74 -16.57 5.92
N GLU A 89 -8.51 -17.02 5.74
CA GLU A 89 -8.01 -18.23 6.39
C GLU A 89 -7.80 -18.03 7.90
N ALA A 90 -7.31 -16.87 8.31
CA ALA A 90 -7.17 -16.50 9.72
C ALA A 90 -8.54 -16.53 10.43
N HIS A 91 -9.54 -15.90 9.82
CA HIS A 91 -10.92 -15.93 10.34
C HIS A 91 -11.46 -17.36 10.46
N ARG A 92 -11.26 -18.17 9.42
CA ARG A 92 -11.70 -19.57 9.41
C ARG A 92 -11.03 -20.44 10.48
N ARG A 93 -9.75 -20.18 10.77
CA ARG A 93 -8.95 -20.93 11.77
C ARG A 93 -9.06 -20.34 13.18
N GLY A 94 -9.66 -19.16 13.36
CA GLY A 94 -9.69 -18.44 14.63
C GLY A 94 -8.33 -17.92 15.08
N ILE A 95 -7.45 -17.59 14.10
CA ILE A 95 -6.10 -17.08 14.36
C ILE A 95 -6.13 -15.55 14.34
N ASP A 96 -5.42 -14.94 15.27
CA ASP A 96 -5.29 -13.49 15.40
C ASP A 96 -4.45 -12.92 14.27
N VAL A 97 -5.10 -12.24 13.32
CA VAL A 97 -4.43 -11.49 12.26
C VAL A 97 -5.04 -10.09 12.16
N MET A 98 -4.17 -9.11 12.17
CA MET A 98 -4.47 -7.70 11.97
C MET A 98 -3.92 -7.25 10.62
N GLY A 99 -4.61 -6.36 9.92
CA GLY A 99 -4.13 -5.69 8.72
C GLY A 99 -4.06 -4.19 8.91
N ILE A 100 -2.98 -3.58 8.44
CA ILE A 100 -2.83 -2.13 8.31
C ILE A 100 -2.65 -1.84 6.83
N MET A 101 -3.53 -1.01 6.29
CA MET A 101 -3.47 -0.60 4.89
C MET A 101 -3.32 0.90 4.82
N ALA A 102 -2.32 1.39 4.09
CA ALA A 102 -2.14 2.82 3.84
C ALA A 102 -2.67 3.20 2.47
N GLU A 103 -3.24 4.38 2.39
CA GLU A 103 -3.49 5.03 1.11
C GLU A 103 -2.17 5.41 0.47
N ALA A 104 -1.90 5.00 -0.76
CA ALA A 104 -0.64 5.22 -1.44
C ALA A 104 -0.82 5.54 -2.92
N ASP A 105 0.12 6.26 -3.50
CA ASP A 105 0.17 6.49 -4.93
C ASP A 105 0.56 5.19 -5.65
N PRO A 106 -0.25 4.69 -6.60
CA PRO A 106 0.05 3.46 -7.31
C PRO A 106 1.13 3.61 -8.40
N ARG A 107 1.57 4.82 -8.70
CA ARG A 107 2.51 5.11 -9.80
C ARG A 107 3.96 4.90 -9.38
N TYR A 108 4.29 5.15 -8.11
CA TYR A 108 5.65 5.06 -7.57
C TYR A 108 5.65 4.70 -6.08
N PRO A 109 6.80 4.34 -5.50
CA PRO A 109 6.91 4.12 -4.06
C PRO A 109 6.49 5.37 -3.30
N ASP A 110 5.59 5.22 -2.33
CA ASP A 110 5.06 6.33 -1.53
C ASP A 110 5.72 6.33 -0.14
N ALA A 111 6.68 7.22 0.06
CA ALA A 111 7.42 7.36 1.30
C ALA A 111 6.52 7.79 2.47
N ARG A 112 5.53 8.63 2.22
CA ARG A 112 4.59 9.11 3.25
C ARG A 112 3.71 7.97 3.75
N ALA A 113 3.19 7.16 2.83
CA ALA A 113 2.39 5.99 3.17
C ALA A 113 3.21 4.99 4.01
N ALA A 114 4.46 4.74 3.62
CA ALA A 114 5.37 3.88 4.36
C ALA A 114 5.66 4.42 5.77
N ALA A 115 5.92 5.71 5.90
CA ALA A 115 6.17 6.37 7.18
C ALA A 115 4.99 6.24 8.15
N GLU A 116 3.77 6.45 7.69
CA GLU A 116 2.58 6.33 8.54
C GLU A 116 2.38 4.88 9.01
N ILE A 117 2.64 3.89 8.15
CA ILE A 117 2.62 2.49 8.56
C ILE A 117 3.68 2.20 9.63
N ILE A 118 4.91 2.68 9.44
CA ILE A 118 6.01 2.47 10.39
C ILE A 118 5.67 3.09 11.75
N ARG A 119 5.12 4.32 11.80
CA ARG A 119 4.66 4.95 13.05
C ARG A 119 3.58 4.12 13.75
N CYS A 120 2.67 3.56 12.98
CA CYS A 120 1.64 2.69 13.52
C CYS A 120 2.21 1.39 14.09
N ILE A 121 3.19 0.79 13.41
CA ILE A 121 3.89 -0.41 13.86
C ILE A 121 4.72 -0.12 15.12
N ASP A 122 5.42 1.00 15.20
CA ASP A 122 6.18 1.40 16.38
C ASP A 122 5.29 1.55 17.62
N THR A 123 4.09 2.08 17.44
CA THR A 123 3.08 2.14 18.50
C THR A 123 2.60 0.74 18.94
N LEU A 124 2.48 -0.20 17.99
CA LEU A 124 2.05 -1.56 18.25
C LEU A 124 3.14 -2.42 18.91
N LEU A 125 4.39 -2.20 18.48
CA LEU A 125 5.55 -2.97 18.87
C LEU A 125 6.68 -2.05 19.36
N PRO A 126 6.61 -1.46 20.56
CA PRO A 126 7.61 -0.53 21.06
C PRO A 126 8.90 -1.27 21.44
N ILE A 127 9.51 -1.96 20.50
CA ILE A 127 10.68 -2.83 20.73
C ILE A 127 11.98 -2.08 20.42
N THR A 128 11.94 -1.10 19.53
CA THR A 128 13.11 -0.30 19.15
C THR A 128 12.68 1.13 18.86
N SER A 129 13.45 2.10 19.33
CA SER A 129 13.37 3.46 18.82
C SER A 129 13.94 3.46 17.40
N LEU A 130 13.10 3.18 16.42
CA LEU A 130 13.46 3.41 15.02
C LEU A 130 13.56 4.92 14.83
N ASP A 131 14.66 5.38 14.25
CA ASP A 131 14.74 6.75 13.77
C ASP A 131 13.92 6.85 12.49
N ILE A 132 12.62 7.11 12.70
CA ILE A 132 11.65 7.14 11.61
C ILE A 132 11.93 8.33 10.70
N GLU A 133 12.50 9.42 11.23
CA GLU A 133 12.79 10.63 10.46
C GLU A 133 13.88 10.36 9.42
N GLU A 134 14.97 9.69 9.79
CA GLU A 134 16.03 9.31 8.85
C GLU A 134 15.52 8.37 7.74
N LEU A 135 14.65 7.41 8.10
CA LEU A 135 14.03 6.51 7.12
C LEU A 135 13.09 7.23 6.15
N ILE A 136 12.36 8.24 6.63
CA ILE A 136 11.48 9.05 5.78
C ILE A 136 12.31 9.87 4.80
N GLU A 137 13.34 10.57 5.27
CA GLU A 137 14.23 11.38 4.41
C GLU A 137 14.88 10.54 3.32
N GLU A 138 15.35 9.32 3.66
CA GLU A 138 15.91 8.41 2.68
C GLU A 138 14.87 7.91 1.68
N ALA A 139 13.65 7.60 2.13
CA ALA A 139 12.57 7.15 1.27
C ALA A 139 12.07 8.26 0.33
N GLU A 140 11.94 9.50 0.82
CA GLU A 140 11.59 10.67 0.00
C GLU A 140 12.65 10.94 -1.09
N ALA A 141 13.93 10.81 -0.76
CA ALA A 141 15.01 10.95 -1.73
C ALA A 141 14.95 9.88 -2.84
N ILE A 142 14.59 8.64 -2.48
CA ILE A 142 14.38 7.55 -3.45
C ILE A 142 13.15 7.84 -4.33
N GLU A 143 12.05 8.31 -3.74
CA GLU A 143 10.83 8.67 -4.46
C GLU A 143 11.08 9.75 -5.51
N GLU A 144 11.81 10.82 -5.13
CA GLU A 144 12.21 11.88 -6.06
C GLU A 144 13.04 11.34 -7.23
N GLN A 145 14.01 10.45 -6.96
CA GLN A 145 14.84 9.86 -7.99
C GLN A 145 14.05 8.97 -8.96
N VAL A 146 13.16 8.12 -8.42
CA VAL A 146 12.31 7.24 -9.23
C VAL A 146 11.34 8.06 -10.07
N SER A 147 10.70 9.06 -9.48
CA SER A 147 9.79 9.98 -10.19
C SER A 147 10.50 10.74 -11.33
N ALA A 148 11.72 11.23 -11.07
CA ALA A 148 12.51 11.90 -12.09
C ALA A 148 12.90 10.96 -13.25
N MET A 149 13.28 9.71 -12.95
CA MET A 149 13.60 8.69 -13.96
C MET A 149 12.37 8.32 -14.81
N MET A 150 11.21 8.15 -14.19
CA MET A 150 9.97 7.84 -14.91
C MET A 150 9.54 8.99 -15.82
N ASN A 151 9.60 10.23 -15.33
CA ASN A 151 9.29 11.41 -16.12
C ASN A 151 10.24 11.58 -17.32
N ALA A 152 11.54 11.31 -17.14
CA ALA A 152 12.50 11.34 -18.23
C ALA A 152 12.21 10.26 -19.28
N ALA A 153 11.86 9.04 -18.88
CA ALA A 153 11.50 7.95 -19.79
C ALA A 153 10.23 8.28 -20.60
N MET A 154 9.21 8.88 -19.99
CA MET A 154 7.99 9.30 -20.70
C MET A 154 8.24 10.42 -21.72
N GLN A 155 9.20 11.34 -21.44
CA GLN A 155 9.58 12.39 -22.39
C GLN A 155 10.36 11.85 -23.60
N ASP A 156 11.19 10.84 -23.40
CA ASP A 156 11.94 10.19 -24.49
C ASP A 156 11.01 9.43 -25.45
N GLU A 157 9.95 8.78 -24.93
CA GLU A 157 8.96 8.11 -25.77
C GLU A 157 8.14 9.09 -26.62
N GLN A 158 7.77 10.25 -26.09
CA GLN A 158 7.09 11.30 -26.83
C GLN A 158 7.98 11.98 -27.87
N GLY A 159 9.27 12.13 -27.61
CA GLY A 159 10.26 12.66 -28.56
C GLY A 159 10.53 11.72 -29.76
N SER A 160 10.43 10.42 -29.54
CA SER A 160 10.69 9.39 -30.55
C SER A 160 9.54 9.22 -31.55
N SER A 161 8.29 9.47 -31.17
CA SER A 161 7.13 9.34 -32.08
C SER A 161 7.01 10.51 -33.06
N GLY A 162 7.64 11.66 -32.78
CA GLY A 162 7.63 12.83 -33.67
C GLY A 162 8.64 12.74 -34.84
N SER A 163 9.66 11.89 -34.74
CA SER A 163 10.74 11.81 -35.76
C SER A 163 10.42 10.86 -36.93
N ASN A 164 9.48 9.94 -36.78
CA ASN A 164 9.15 8.98 -37.85
C ASN A 164 8.10 9.47 -38.85
N ALA A 165 7.49 10.64 -38.64
CA ALA A 165 6.48 11.20 -39.57
C ALA A 165 7.08 11.94 -40.77
N MET A 166 8.41 12.14 -40.86
CA MET A 166 9.06 12.88 -41.91
C MET A 166 9.80 12.00 -42.97
N LEU A 167 9.69 10.69 -42.94
CA LEU A 167 10.39 9.78 -43.84
C LEU A 167 9.55 9.18 -44.97
N TYR A 168 8.28 9.61 -45.15
CA TYR A 168 7.44 9.25 -46.28
C TYR A 168 6.80 10.52 -46.85
N GLY A 169 7.56 11.24 -47.64
CA GLY A 169 7.10 12.28 -48.56
C GLY A 169 7.64 11.99 -49.94
#